data_118cb76457d00e6521c72dccb7efc12d
#
_entry.id   118cb76457d00e6521c72dccb7efc12d
#
_cell.length_a   1.000
_cell.length_b   1.000
_cell.length_c   1.000
_cell.angle_alpha   90.00
_cell.angle_beta   90.00
_cell.angle_gamma   90.00
#
_symmetry.space_group_name_H-M   'P 1'
#
loop_
_entity.id
_entity.type
_entity.pdbx_description
1 polymer ?
#
loop_
_entity_poly.entity_id
_entity_poly.type
_entity_poly.pdbx_seq_one_letter_code
_entity_poly.pdbx_strand_id
1 'polypeptide(L)'
;MKEISLCIMTRELCHELYKSWENDPAIYYDMNLFTTYKYDENAVNRYFESKQNPSRILFAIMKDGKPIGELQLKSIDQESKECSLSIHMQNDAVKGHGYGTRAEQLALQYAFDTLGMVAVNADTVIKNTRSQHVLEKIGFQYVGEKDGFKYYRYVR
;
A
#
# COMPACT_ATOMS: atom_id res chain seq x y z
N MET A 1 -1.62 6.87 17.50
CA MET A 1 -2.40 5.66 17.23
C MET A 1 -1.50 4.45 17.39
N LYS A 2 -1.47 3.95 18.61
CA LYS A 2 -0.51 2.92 19.00
C LYS A 2 -0.81 1.55 18.41
N GLU A 3 -2.07 1.31 18.09
CA GLU A 3 -2.52 0.00 17.64
C GLU A 3 -2.12 -0.35 16.21
N ILE A 4 -1.65 0.62 15.43
CA ILE A 4 -1.22 0.37 14.05
C ILE A 4 0.29 0.19 14.00
N SER A 5 0.71 -0.93 13.40
CA SER A 5 2.13 -1.20 13.16
C SER A 5 2.30 -1.83 11.77
N LEU A 6 3.53 -1.83 11.31
CA LEU A 6 3.93 -2.54 10.10
C LEU A 6 4.84 -3.70 10.49
N CYS A 7 4.64 -4.85 9.88
CA CYS A 7 5.59 -5.93 9.98
C CYS A 7 5.79 -6.56 8.59
N ILE A 8 6.92 -7.22 8.41
CA ILE A 8 7.18 -7.91 7.14
C ILE A 8 6.10 -8.99 6.97
N MET A 9 5.48 -9.00 5.79
CA MET A 9 4.44 -9.97 5.48
C MET A 9 5.01 -11.39 5.53
N THR A 10 4.28 -12.29 6.18
CA THR A 10 4.57 -13.71 6.13
C THR A 10 3.50 -14.40 5.30
N ARG A 11 3.77 -15.65 4.90
CA ARG A 11 2.78 -16.43 4.16
C ARG A 11 1.49 -16.57 4.96
N GLU A 12 1.59 -16.86 6.25
CA GLU A 12 0.43 -17.02 7.13
C GLU A 12 -0.38 -15.73 7.23
N LEU A 13 0.28 -14.60 7.43
CA LEU A 13 -0.40 -13.30 7.50
C LEU A 13 -1.05 -12.95 6.16
N CYS A 14 -0.41 -13.31 5.06
CA CYS A 14 -0.96 -13.06 3.73
C CYS A 14 -2.27 -13.84 3.54
N HIS A 15 -2.31 -15.10 3.92
CA HIS A 15 -3.54 -15.89 3.87
C HIS A 15 -4.61 -15.33 4.79
N GLU A 16 -4.25 -14.99 6.02
CA GLU A 16 -5.20 -14.41 6.97
C GLU A 16 -5.80 -13.13 6.44
N LEU A 17 -4.97 -12.25 5.87
CA LEU A 17 -5.42 -10.99 5.28
C LEU A 17 -6.41 -11.22 4.15
N TYR A 18 -6.08 -12.11 3.22
CA TYR A 18 -6.87 -12.28 2.01
C TYR A 18 -8.13 -13.14 2.21
N LYS A 19 -8.24 -13.90 3.29
CA LYS A 19 -9.47 -14.63 3.59
C LYS A 19 -10.69 -13.71 3.78
N SER A 20 -10.46 -12.48 4.25
CA SER A 20 -11.52 -11.50 4.45
C SER A 20 -11.39 -10.29 3.52
N TRP A 21 -10.66 -10.45 2.43
CA TRP A 21 -10.40 -9.37 1.49
C TRP A 21 -11.61 -9.07 0.63
N GLU A 22 -11.85 -7.77 0.38
CA GLU A 22 -12.84 -7.30 -0.58
C GLU A 22 -12.17 -6.33 -1.54
N ASN A 23 -12.38 -6.53 -2.84
CA ASN A 23 -11.86 -5.62 -3.85
C ASN A 23 -12.56 -4.26 -3.75
N ASP A 24 -11.77 -3.18 -3.83
CA ASP A 24 -12.27 -1.81 -3.74
C ASP A 24 -12.52 -1.27 -5.15
N PRO A 25 -13.78 -0.96 -5.52
CA PRO A 25 -14.04 -0.39 -6.85
C PRO A 25 -13.34 0.94 -7.10
N ALA A 26 -12.98 1.68 -6.05
CA ALA A 26 -12.33 2.99 -6.21
C ALA A 26 -10.94 2.91 -6.83
N ILE A 27 -10.27 1.75 -6.80
CA ILE A 27 -8.93 1.59 -7.39
C ILE A 27 -8.98 1.17 -8.86
N TYR A 28 -10.17 0.88 -9.41
CA TYR A 28 -10.33 0.46 -10.80
C TYR A 28 -10.70 1.66 -11.66
N TYR A 29 -9.81 2.08 -12.56
CA TYR A 29 -10.15 3.18 -13.47
C TYR A 29 -11.17 2.75 -14.52
N ASP A 30 -11.27 1.44 -14.80
CA ASP A 30 -12.26 0.87 -15.71
C ASP A 30 -13.10 -0.16 -14.94
N MET A 31 -14.38 0.16 -14.67
CA MET A 31 -15.27 -0.71 -13.90
C MET A 31 -15.56 -2.04 -14.59
N ASN A 32 -15.30 -2.16 -15.88
CA ASN A 32 -15.42 -3.44 -16.58
C ASN A 32 -14.37 -4.45 -16.10
N LEU A 33 -13.30 -3.98 -15.46
CA LEU A 33 -12.25 -4.83 -14.90
C LEU A 33 -12.53 -5.23 -13.46
N PHE A 34 -13.54 -4.60 -12.82
CA PHE A 34 -13.85 -4.90 -11.42
C PHE A 34 -14.47 -6.29 -11.28
N THR A 35 -13.96 -7.05 -10.33
CA THR A 35 -14.50 -8.37 -9.98
C THR A 35 -14.63 -8.50 -8.48
N THR A 36 -15.58 -9.32 -8.03
CA THR A 36 -15.69 -9.69 -6.61
C THR A 36 -14.54 -10.62 -6.27
N TYR A 37 -13.85 -10.32 -5.17
CA TYR A 37 -12.73 -11.13 -4.73
C TYR A 37 -13.22 -12.46 -4.15
N LYS A 38 -12.56 -13.56 -4.55
CA LYS A 38 -12.76 -14.87 -3.95
C LYS A 38 -11.42 -15.41 -3.49
N TYR A 39 -11.33 -15.78 -2.21
CA TYR A 39 -10.11 -16.33 -1.68
C TYR A 39 -9.79 -17.67 -2.34
N ASP A 40 -8.54 -17.80 -2.77
CA ASP A 40 -7.99 -19.04 -3.34
C ASP A 40 -6.58 -19.22 -2.76
N GLU A 41 -6.39 -20.31 -2.05
CA GLU A 41 -5.13 -20.60 -1.37
C GLU A 41 -3.94 -20.58 -2.33
N ASN A 42 -4.08 -21.23 -3.48
CA ASN A 42 -2.98 -21.30 -4.46
C ASN A 42 -2.68 -19.93 -5.06
N ALA A 43 -3.71 -19.12 -5.31
CA ALA A 43 -3.52 -17.76 -5.84
C ALA A 43 -2.79 -16.88 -4.84
N VAL A 44 -3.13 -16.97 -3.55
CA VAL A 44 -2.46 -16.20 -2.50
C VAL A 44 -0.99 -16.63 -2.36
N ASN A 45 -0.72 -17.94 -2.43
CA ASN A 45 0.66 -18.43 -2.40
C ASN A 45 1.47 -17.85 -3.57
N ARG A 46 0.93 -17.88 -4.78
CA ARG A 46 1.61 -17.30 -5.95
C ARG A 46 1.82 -15.79 -5.79
N TYR A 47 0.81 -15.10 -5.28
CA TYR A 47 0.91 -13.66 -5.03
C TYR A 47 2.03 -13.35 -4.05
N PHE A 48 2.02 -14.03 -2.89
CA PHE A 48 3.04 -13.83 -1.87
C PHE A 48 4.45 -14.07 -2.44
N GLU A 49 4.65 -15.17 -3.14
CA GLU A 49 5.95 -15.50 -3.73
C GLU A 49 6.40 -14.47 -4.76
N SER A 50 5.47 -13.97 -5.57
CA SER A 50 5.78 -12.98 -6.61
C SER A 50 6.26 -11.64 -6.03
N LYS A 51 5.95 -11.37 -4.76
CA LYS A 51 6.33 -10.12 -4.09
C LYS A 51 7.67 -10.23 -3.34
N GLN A 52 8.31 -11.39 -3.34
CA GLN A 52 9.58 -11.61 -2.67
C GLN A 52 10.73 -11.34 -3.63
N ASN A 53 11.26 -10.10 -3.62
CA ASN A 53 12.42 -9.73 -4.44
C ASN A 53 13.15 -8.55 -3.80
N PRO A 54 14.44 -8.31 -4.17
CA PRO A 54 15.28 -7.29 -3.51
C PRO A 54 14.80 -5.85 -3.69
N SER A 55 14.00 -5.57 -4.73
CA SER A 55 13.53 -4.21 -5.00
C SER A 55 12.17 -3.91 -4.38
N ARG A 56 11.65 -4.82 -3.54
CA ARG A 56 10.32 -4.70 -2.96
C ARG A 56 10.29 -5.20 -1.53
N ILE A 57 9.53 -4.51 -0.68
CA ILE A 57 9.22 -4.98 0.66
C ILE A 57 7.70 -4.98 0.80
N LEU A 58 7.15 -6.15 1.12
CA LEU A 58 5.71 -6.30 1.36
C LEU A 58 5.48 -6.30 2.87
N PHE A 59 4.73 -5.31 3.36
CA PHE A 59 4.38 -5.19 4.76
C PHE A 59 2.93 -5.59 5.00
N ALA A 60 2.68 -6.22 6.15
CA ALA A 60 1.33 -6.34 6.69
C ALA A 60 1.06 -5.13 7.59
N ILE A 61 -0.09 -4.51 7.41
CA ILE A 61 -0.58 -3.47 8.32
C ILE A 61 -1.32 -4.19 9.43
N MET A 62 -0.83 -4.04 10.66
CA MET A 62 -1.34 -4.81 11.80
C MET A 62 -2.12 -3.94 12.75
N LYS A 63 -3.23 -4.47 13.26
CA LYS A 63 -4.02 -3.87 14.32
C LYS A 63 -4.51 -4.99 15.25
N ASP A 64 -4.21 -4.85 16.55
CA ASP A 64 -4.64 -5.82 17.57
C ASP A 64 -4.27 -7.27 17.21
N GLY A 65 -3.06 -7.45 16.67
CA GLY A 65 -2.55 -8.78 16.31
C GLY A 65 -3.10 -9.37 15.01
N LYS A 66 -3.86 -8.59 14.23
CA LYS A 66 -4.47 -9.06 12.99
C LYS A 66 -4.05 -8.19 11.81
N PRO A 67 -3.83 -8.79 10.63
CA PRO A 67 -3.55 -7.99 9.44
C PRO A 67 -4.85 -7.35 8.93
N ILE A 68 -4.79 -6.05 8.67
CA ILE A 68 -5.95 -5.29 8.16
C ILE A 68 -5.68 -4.66 6.79
N GLY A 69 -4.48 -4.83 6.27
CA GLY A 69 -4.11 -4.31 4.98
C GLY A 69 -2.70 -4.70 4.62
N GLU A 70 -2.30 -4.30 3.43
CA GLU A 70 -0.92 -4.45 2.98
C GLU A 70 -0.39 -3.11 2.51
N LEU A 71 0.92 -2.93 2.66
CA LEU A 71 1.63 -1.77 2.16
C LEU A 71 2.91 -2.27 1.51
N GLN A 72 3.24 -1.72 0.35
CA GLN A 72 4.45 -2.09 -0.35
C GLN A 72 5.34 -0.88 -0.53
N LEU A 73 6.63 -1.06 -0.26
CA LEU A 73 7.68 -0.20 -0.80
C LEU A 73 8.25 -0.98 -1.96
N LYS A 74 8.15 -0.44 -3.16
CA LYS A 74 8.50 -1.14 -4.40
C LYS A 74 9.37 -0.27 -5.28
N SER A 75 9.95 -0.89 -6.32
CA SER A 75 10.88 -0.21 -7.22
C SER A 75 11.99 0.49 -6.43
N ILE A 76 12.49 -0.17 -5.39
CA ILE A 76 13.54 0.36 -4.54
C ILE A 76 14.83 0.40 -5.35
N ASP A 77 15.35 1.61 -5.55
CA ASP A 77 16.55 1.86 -6.35
C ASP A 77 17.61 2.50 -5.48
N GLN A 78 18.68 1.77 -5.22
CA GLN A 78 19.76 2.24 -4.36
C GLN A 78 20.66 3.29 -5.04
N GLU A 79 20.63 3.39 -6.36
CA GLU A 79 21.40 4.44 -7.07
C GLU A 79 20.70 5.78 -6.96
N SER A 80 19.43 5.84 -7.35
CA SER A 80 18.64 7.09 -7.25
C SER A 80 18.17 7.37 -5.84
N LYS A 81 18.19 6.37 -4.97
CA LYS A 81 17.67 6.42 -3.59
C LYS A 81 16.20 6.82 -3.55
N GLU A 82 15.43 6.22 -4.44
CA GLU A 82 13.98 6.42 -4.53
C GLU A 82 13.26 5.09 -4.52
N CYS A 83 12.01 5.13 -4.07
CA CYS A 83 11.13 4.00 -4.16
C CYS A 83 9.70 4.49 -4.32
N SER A 84 8.78 3.56 -4.54
CA SER A 84 7.36 3.87 -4.65
C SER A 84 6.60 3.19 -3.52
N LEU A 85 5.47 3.78 -3.13
CA LEU A 85 4.62 3.27 -2.06
C LEU A 85 3.25 2.95 -2.63
N SER A 86 2.71 1.80 -2.26
CA SER A 86 1.31 1.47 -2.51
C SER A 86 0.69 0.85 -1.28
N ILE A 87 -0.60 1.06 -1.09
CA ILE A 87 -1.33 0.61 0.09
C ILE A 87 -2.72 0.13 -0.31
N HIS A 88 -3.16 -0.97 0.29
CA HIS A 88 -4.51 -1.49 0.11
C HIS A 88 -5.02 -2.01 1.44
N MET A 89 -6.19 -1.52 1.85
CA MET A 89 -6.86 -1.99 3.07
C MET A 89 -7.75 -3.19 2.73
N GLN A 90 -7.95 -4.04 3.73
CA GLN A 90 -8.61 -5.34 3.56
C GLN A 90 -10.06 -5.23 3.08
N ASN A 91 -10.83 -4.30 3.65
CA ASN A 91 -12.24 -4.09 3.34
C ASN A 91 -12.70 -2.76 3.90
N ASP A 92 -13.98 -2.41 3.68
CA ASP A 92 -14.51 -1.12 4.11
C ASP A 92 -14.55 -0.95 5.62
N ALA A 93 -14.65 -2.04 6.38
CA ALA A 93 -14.71 -1.96 7.84
C ALA A 93 -13.44 -1.36 8.46
N VAL A 94 -12.31 -1.45 7.77
CA VAL A 94 -11.03 -0.92 8.26
C VAL A 94 -10.62 0.38 7.56
N LYS A 95 -11.52 0.99 6.80
CA LYS A 95 -11.28 2.27 6.12
C LYS A 95 -11.91 3.41 6.91
N GLY A 96 -11.41 4.63 6.70
CA GLY A 96 -11.99 5.83 7.31
C GLY A 96 -11.67 6.03 8.78
N HIS A 97 -10.73 5.29 9.34
CA HIS A 97 -10.34 5.36 10.75
C HIS A 97 -8.94 5.97 10.95
N GLY A 98 -8.29 6.41 9.89
CA GLY A 98 -6.92 6.93 9.96
C GLY A 98 -5.84 5.85 9.95
N TYR A 99 -6.20 4.59 9.79
CA TYR A 99 -5.24 3.49 9.80
C TYR A 99 -4.28 3.56 8.62
N GLY A 100 -4.80 3.85 7.43
CA GLY A 100 -3.99 4.01 6.23
C GLY A 100 -3.01 5.17 6.35
N THR A 101 -3.47 6.30 6.89
CA THR A 101 -2.62 7.47 7.14
C THR A 101 -1.45 7.08 8.04
N ARG A 102 -1.73 6.39 9.14
CA ARG A 102 -0.69 5.97 10.08
C ARG A 102 0.28 4.99 9.43
N ALA A 103 -0.24 4.01 8.67
CA ALA A 103 0.60 3.03 7.98
C ALA A 103 1.55 3.71 6.99
N GLU A 104 1.06 4.67 6.22
CA GLU A 104 1.89 5.39 5.25
C GLU A 104 2.97 6.23 5.95
N GLN A 105 2.64 6.86 7.08
CA GLN A 105 3.63 7.60 7.89
C GLN A 105 4.75 6.68 8.38
N LEU A 106 4.38 5.49 8.86
CA LEU A 106 5.35 4.50 9.31
C LEU A 106 6.22 4.02 8.15
N ALA A 107 5.63 3.82 6.98
CA ALA A 107 6.37 3.40 5.79
C ALA A 107 7.35 4.47 5.31
N LEU A 108 6.96 5.75 5.35
CA LEU A 108 7.86 6.84 5.00
C LEU A 108 9.05 6.87 5.96
N GLN A 109 8.79 6.74 7.26
CA GLN A 109 9.86 6.69 8.25
C GLN A 109 10.83 5.56 7.97
N TYR A 110 10.31 4.37 7.64
CA TYR A 110 11.13 3.22 7.29
C TYR A 110 11.96 3.50 6.02
N ALA A 111 11.34 4.05 4.99
CA ALA A 111 12.01 4.34 3.72
C ALA A 111 13.18 5.31 3.92
N PHE A 112 12.97 6.36 4.70
CA PHE A 112 14.00 7.37 4.91
C PHE A 112 15.05 6.93 5.93
N ASP A 113 14.62 6.41 7.08
CA ASP A 113 15.54 6.13 8.19
C ASP A 113 16.22 4.78 8.09
N THR A 114 15.54 3.77 7.55
CA THR A 114 16.09 2.41 7.44
C THR A 114 16.69 2.15 6.06
N LEU A 115 15.98 2.51 4.99
CA LEU A 115 16.47 2.26 3.63
C LEU A 115 17.34 3.37 3.07
N GLY A 116 17.34 4.54 3.70
CA GLY A 116 18.17 5.68 3.24
C GLY A 116 17.65 6.35 1.97
N MET A 117 16.36 6.21 1.67
CA MET A 117 15.78 6.86 0.50
C MET A 117 15.77 8.38 0.65
N VAL A 118 15.79 9.09 -0.45
CA VAL A 118 15.66 10.55 -0.48
C VAL A 118 14.29 10.99 -0.98
N ALA A 119 13.58 10.12 -1.67
CA ALA A 119 12.22 10.42 -2.15
C ALA A 119 11.39 9.15 -2.23
N VAL A 120 10.08 9.32 -2.04
CA VAL A 120 9.09 8.24 -2.19
C VAL A 120 8.01 8.74 -3.15
N ASN A 121 7.69 7.93 -4.14
CA ASN A 121 6.67 8.23 -5.13
C ASN A 121 5.41 7.40 -4.85
N ALA A 122 4.26 7.94 -5.22
CA ALA A 122 2.99 7.23 -5.11
C ALA A 122 2.08 7.66 -6.25
N ASP A 123 1.15 6.77 -6.62
CA ASP A 123 0.13 7.13 -7.60
C ASP A 123 -1.23 6.59 -7.17
N THR A 124 -2.28 7.21 -7.69
CA THR A 124 -3.66 6.78 -7.44
C THR A 124 -4.45 6.87 -8.72
N VAL A 125 -5.44 5.99 -8.87
CA VAL A 125 -6.48 6.17 -9.88
C VAL A 125 -7.20 7.49 -9.61
N ILE A 126 -7.53 8.25 -10.66
CA ILE A 126 -8.10 9.60 -10.52
C ILE A 126 -9.34 9.62 -9.62
N LYS A 127 -10.21 8.62 -9.71
CA LYS A 127 -11.43 8.58 -8.89
C LYS A 127 -11.21 8.21 -7.42
N ASN A 128 -10.01 7.76 -7.05
CA ASN A 128 -9.70 7.38 -5.68
C ASN A 128 -9.33 8.60 -4.85
N THR A 129 -10.32 9.44 -4.56
CA THR A 129 -10.12 10.70 -3.84
C THR A 129 -9.68 10.50 -2.40
N ARG A 130 -10.09 9.40 -1.77
CA ARG A 130 -9.67 9.09 -0.39
C ARG A 130 -8.15 8.93 -0.31
N SER A 131 -7.57 8.16 -1.22
CA SER A 131 -6.12 7.95 -1.25
C SER A 131 -5.38 9.26 -1.53
N GLN A 132 -5.90 10.08 -2.42
CA GLN A 132 -5.34 11.40 -2.73
C GLN A 132 -5.31 12.29 -1.49
N HIS A 133 -6.41 12.34 -0.76
CA HIS A 133 -6.49 13.10 0.49
C HIS A 133 -5.47 12.65 1.52
N VAL A 134 -5.29 11.34 1.66
CA VAL A 134 -4.31 10.79 2.61
C VAL A 134 -2.90 11.20 2.21
N LEU A 135 -2.54 11.05 0.94
CA LEU A 135 -1.22 11.43 0.45
C LEU A 135 -0.94 12.91 0.69
N GLU A 136 -1.89 13.78 0.36
CA GLU A 136 -1.74 15.22 0.56
C GLU A 136 -1.63 15.58 2.04
N LYS A 137 -2.44 14.96 2.89
CA LYS A 137 -2.43 15.19 4.33
C LYS A 137 -1.10 14.82 4.96
N ILE A 138 -0.47 13.77 4.48
CA ILE A 138 0.84 13.31 4.98
C ILE A 138 1.96 14.24 4.53
N GLY A 139 1.80 14.89 3.38
CA GLY A 139 2.78 15.82 2.86
C GLY A 139 3.32 15.49 1.47
N PHE A 140 2.75 14.49 0.81
CA PHE A 140 3.08 14.25 -0.59
C PHE A 140 2.63 15.42 -1.43
N GLN A 141 3.44 15.76 -2.43
CA GLN A 141 3.11 16.84 -3.37
C GLN A 141 2.63 16.27 -4.68
N TYR A 142 1.59 16.88 -5.22
CA TYR A 142 1.02 16.51 -6.51
C TYR A 142 2.03 16.84 -7.62
N VAL A 143 2.29 15.87 -8.48
CA VAL A 143 3.24 16.02 -9.58
C VAL A 143 2.55 16.16 -10.93
N GLY A 144 1.44 15.48 -11.16
CA GLY A 144 0.71 15.53 -12.41
C GLY A 144 -0.20 14.34 -12.63
N GLU A 145 -0.85 14.33 -13.79
CA GLU A 145 -1.73 13.24 -14.21
C GLU A 145 -1.23 12.63 -15.50
N LYS A 146 -1.40 11.31 -15.64
CA LYS A 146 -1.10 10.62 -16.89
C LYS A 146 -1.84 9.28 -16.92
N ASP A 147 -2.48 8.99 -18.04
CA ASP A 147 -3.10 7.68 -18.32
C ASP A 147 -4.11 7.23 -17.25
N GLY A 148 -4.86 8.17 -16.67
CA GLY A 148 -5.89 7.86 -15.67
C GLY A 148 -5.39 7.82 -14.24
N PHE A 149 -4.16 8.22 -13.99
CA PHE A 149 -3.55 8.22 -12.66
C PHE A 149 -3.07 9.61 -12.29
N LYS A 150 -3.16 9.93 -10.99
CA LYS A 150 -2.51 11.09 -10.38
C LYS A 150 -1.23 10.64 -9.70
N TYR A 151 -0.16 11.41 -9.87
CA TYR A 151 1.17 11.09 -9.36
C TYR A 151 1.57 12.08 -8.27
N TYR A 152 2.18 11.54 -7.23
CA TYR A 152 2.59 12.28 -6.03
C TYR A 152 4.02 11.92 -5.67
N ARG A 153 4.70 12.84 -4.99
CA ARG A 153 6.09 12.64 -4.58
C ARG A 153 6.33 13.27 -3.21
N TYR A 154 7.04 12.56 -2.36
CA TYR A 154 7.47 13.06 -1.05
C TYR A 154 9.00 13.05 -1.04
N VAL A 155 9.61 14.22 -0.84
CA VAL A 155 11.06 14.38 -0.76
C VAL A 155 11.44 14.63 0.70
N ARG A 156 12.42 13.91 1.17
CA ARG A 156 12.90 14.04 2.56
C ARG A 156 13.42 15.44 2.87
#